data_cbfb5e29191696eda46063c259ae3f4f
#
_entry.id   cbfb5e29191696eda46063c259ae3f4f
#
_cell.length_a   1.000
_cell.length_b   1.000
_cell.length_c   1.000
_cell.angle_alpha   90.00
_cell.angle_beta   90.00
_cell.angle_gamma   90.00
#
_symmetry.space_group_name_H-M   'P 1'
#
loop_
_entity.id
_entity.type
_entity.pdbx_description
1 polymer ?
#
loop_
_entity_poly.entity_id
_entity_poly.type
_entity_poly.pdbx_seq_one_letter_code
_entity_poly.pdbx_strand_id
1 'polypeptide(L)'
;QSAATAAGLAIERGTTVQAVDYGALKERLLAAGQVLDLIPTAATGGAHGVDKAKLPGVVLDDTAAALKGFDSMGHTSPRYVGDGYRHDGNSEKGAMTARYAPTLPAAGTYRVAISYSMNGNRATNVPVTIHHAKGEAKVLVNQKLKPAVDGIFHVVGTFEFNAGQAGWVEIGNAGTDGHVVIDAVQWLPAKR
;
A
#
# COMPACT_ATOMS: atom_id res chain seq x y z
N GLN A 1 -10.60 -21.20 -25.06
CA GLN A 1 -11.91 -20.94 -25.72
C GLN A 1 -11.76 -20.01 -26.92
N SER A 2 -11.12 -18.85 -26.81
CA SER A 2 -10.98 -17.87 -27.91
C SER A 2 -10.32 -18.44 -29.19
N ALA A 3 -9.27 -19.24 -29.04
CA ALA A 3 -8.59 -19.88 -30.18
C ALA A 3 -9.49 -20.90 -30.90
N ALA A 4 -10.27 -21.69 -30.14
CA ALA A 4 -11.20 -22.66 -30.72
C ALA A 4 -12.35 -21.98 -31.45
N THR A 5 -12.86 -20.86 -30.93
CA THR A 5 -13.91 -20.06 -31.58
C THR A 5 -13.40 -19.42 -32.86
N ALA A 6 -12.15 -18.89 -32.86
CA ALA A 6 -11.51 -18.35 -34.07
C ALA A 6 -11.31 -19.43 -35.12
N ALA A 7 -10.84 -20.63 -34.74
CA ALA A 7 -10.68 -21.76 -35.65
C ALA A 7 -12.03 -22.21 -36.26
N GLY A 8 -13.10 -22.27 -35.47
CA GLY A 8 -14.44 -22.59 -35.95
C GLY A 8 -14.93 -21.59 -36.99
N LEU A 9 -14.79 -20.29 -36.73
CA LEU A 9 -15.11 -19.22 -37.68
C LEU A 9 -14.29 -19.28 -38.95
N ALA A 10 -12.99 -19.61 -38.87
CA ALA A 10 -12.12 -19.76 -40.02
C ALA A 10 -12.59 -20.92 -40.93
N ILE A 11 -12.96 -22.07 -40.35
CA ILE A 11 -13.50 -23.22 -41.08
C ILE A 11 -14.85 -22.85 -41.73
N GLU A 12 -15.78 -22.26 -40.99
CA GLU A 12 -17.11 -21.88 -41.50
C GLU A 12 -17.03 -20.90 -42.67
N ARG A 13 -16.03 -20.03 -42.70
CA ARG A 13 -15.85 -18.99 -43.72
C ARG A 13 -14.83 -19.34 -44.80
N GLY A 14 -14.21 -20.53 -44.73
CA GLY A 14 -13.20 -20.97 -45.68
C GLY A 14 -11.95 -20.07 -45.70
N THR A 15 -11.57 -19.54 -44.56
CA THR A 15 -10.44 -18.61 -44.41
C THR A 15 -9.40 -19.11 -43.41
N THR A 16 -8.28 -18.41 -43.27
CA THR A 16 -7.29 -18.70 -42.21
C THR A 16 -7.70 -18.05 -40.88
N VAL A 17 -7.21 -18.56 -39.77
CA VAL A 17 -7.48 -17.98 -38.43
C VAL A 17 -7.03 -16.53 -38.35
N GLN A 18 -5.95 -16.18 -39.00
CA GLN A 18 -5.39 -14.81 -39.06
C GLN A 18 -6.26 -13.84 -39.88
N ALA A 19 -7.06 -14.36 -40.82
CA ALA A 19 -7.96 -13.59 -41.69
C ALA A 19 -9.40 -13.53 -41.17
N VAL A 20 -9.67 -14.12 -40.00
CA VAL A 20 -11.00 -14.01 -39.36
C VAL A 20 -11.26 -12.56 -38.97
N ASP A 21 -12.41 -12.04 -39.37
CA ASP A 21 -12.85 -10.71 -38.98
C ASP A 21 -13.02 -10.61 -37.46
N TYR A 22 -12.34 -9.61 -36.86
CA TYR A 22 -12.33 -9.43 -35.40
C TYR A 22 -13.73 -9.11 -34.86
N GLY A 23 -14.55 -8.36 -35.58
CA GLY A 23 -15.92 -8.04 -35.17
C GLY A 23 -16.77 -9.30 -35.00
N ALA A 24 -16.76 -10.17 -35.99
CA ALA A 24 -17.48 -11.43 -35.95
C ALA A 24 -16.96 -12.39 -34.86
N LEU A 25 -15.66 -12.38 -34.62
CA LEU A 25 -15.05 -13.16 -33.52
C LEU A 25 -15.50 -12.60 -32.16
N LYS A 26 -15.47 -11.29 -32.01
CA LYS A 26 -15.88 -10.59 -30.78
C LYS A 26 -17.35 -10.89 -30.44
N GLU A 27 -18.24 -10.75 -31.41
CA GLU A 27 -19.66 -11.06 -31.22
C GLU A 27 -19.90 -12.49 -30.74
N ARG A 28 -19.21 -13.45 -31.37
CA ARG A 28 -19.36 -14.87 -31.00
C ARG A 28 -18.82 -15.20 -29.63
N LEU A 29 -17.70 -14.55 -29.24
CA LEU A 29 -17.12 -14.68 -27.89
C LEU A 29 -18.02 -14.08 -26.83
N LEU A 30 -18.62 -12.91 -27.09
CA LEU A 30 -19.59 -12.27 -26.18
C LEU A 30 -20.85 -13.13 -26.05
N ALA A 31 -21.38 -13.66 -27.15
CA ALA A 31 -22.53 -14.59 -27.14
C ALA A 31 -22.25 -15.87 -26.35
N ALA A 32 -20.98 -16.30 -26.29
CA ALA A 32 -20.53 -17.43 -25.47
C ALA A 32 -20.22 -17.04 -24.02
N GLY A 33 -20.60 -15.83 -23.58
CA GLY A 33 -20.40 -15.35 -22.20
C GLY A 33 -18.96 -14.96 -21.86
N GLN A 34 -18.10 -14.73 -22.87
CA GLN A 34 -16.72 -14.28 -22.62
C GLN A 34 -16.70 -12.77 -22.34
N VAL A 35 -15.98 -12.38 -21.30
CA VAL A 35 -15.67 -10.98 -21.01
C VAL A 35 -14.45 -10.60 -21.85
N LEU A 36 -14.62 -9.76 -22.87
CA LEU A 36 -13.56 -9.34 -23.80
C LEU A 36 -13.04 -7.94 -23.52
N ASP A 37 -13.87 -7.11 -22.91
CA ASP A 37 -13.43 -5.84 -22.39
C ASP A 37 -13.12 -6.03 -20.90
N LEU A 38 -11.90 -5.69 -20.47
CA LEU A 38 -11.70 -5.27 -19.11
C LEU A 38 -12.64 -4.07 -18.94
N ILE A 39 -13.86 -4.30 -18.46
CA ILE A 39 -14.61 -3.22 -17.85
C ILE A 39 -13.62 -2.72 -16.80
N PRO A 40 -13.10 -1.48 -16.88
CA PRO A 40 -12.52 -0.88 -15.73
C PRO A 40 -13.69 -0.90 -14.74
N THR A 41 -13.71 -1.85 -13.84
CA THR A 41 -14.50 -1.69 -12.61
C THR A 41 -14.08 -0.31 -12.19
N ALA A 42 -15.01 0.65 -12.32
CA ALA A 42 -14.80 2.03 -11.88
C ALA A 42 -14.08 1.85 -10.57
N ALA A 43 -12.88 2.41 -10.45
CA ALA A 43 -11.97 2.09 -9.35
C ALA A 43 -12.71 2.27 -8.02
N THR A 44 -13.48 1.26 -7.67
CA THR A 44 -13.78 0.95 -6.29
C THR A 44 -12.40 0.65 -5.78
N GLY A 45 -11.82 1.63 -5.07
CA GLY A 45 -10.48 1.63 -4.55
C GLY A 45 -10.10 0.21 -4.25
N GLY A 46 -9.13 -0.32 -5.00
CA GLY A 46 -8.96 -1.75 -5.23
C GLY A 46 -9.24 -2.49 -3.95
N ALA A 47 -9.90 -3.63 -3.94
CA ALA A 47 -10.49 -4.36 -2.79
C ALA A 47 -9.62 -4.42 -1.52
N HIS A 48 -8.52 -3.70 -1.48
CA HIS A 48 -7.45 -3.65 -0.50
C HIS A 48 -7.20 -2.24 0.09
N GLY A 49 -7.60 -1.15 -0.59
CA GLY A 49 -7.42 0.22 -0.11
C GLY A 49 -8.44 0.61 0.96
N VAL A 50 -7.97 1.22 2.05
CA VAL A 50 -8.79 1.72 3.13
C VAL A 50 -8.87 3.24 3.04
N ASP A 51 -10.07 3.77 3.02
CA ASP A 51 -10.31 5.20 3.00
C ASP A 51 -9.77 5.85 4.30
N LYS A 52 -8.76 6.70 4.14
CA LYS A 52 -8.12 7.42 5.24
C LYS A 52 -9.12 8.22 6.08
N ALA A 53 -10.17 8.78 5.47
CA ALA A 53 -11.16 9.58 6.16
C ALA A 53 -12.01 8.78 7.17
N LYS A 54 -12.03 7.44 7.03
CA LYS A 54 -12.75 6.54 7.95
C LYS A 54 -11.90 6.03 9.11
N LEU A 55 -10.62 6.37 9.11
CA LEU A 55 -9.69 5.91 10.16
C LEU A 55 -9.70 6.89 11.34
N PRO A 56 -9.72 6.39 12.59
CA PRO A 56 -9.74 7.25 13.77
C PRO A 56 -8.37 7.92 14.03
N GLY A 57 -8.40 9.06 14.70
CA GLY A 57 -7.20 9.83 15.06
C GLY A 57 -6.64 10.65 13.91
N VAL A 58 -5.36 10.99 13.98
CA VAL A 58 -4.65 11.66 12.89
C VAL A 58 -3.92 10.60 12.08
N VAL A 59 -4.20 10.53 10.78
CA VAL A 59 -3.57 9.59 9.86
C VAL A 59 -2.92 10.36 8.71
N LEU A 60 -1.62 10.16 8.53
CA LEU A 60 -0.88 10.63 7.37
C LEU A 60 -0.54 9.45 6.48
N ASP A 61 -0.96 9.54 5.24
CA ASP A 61 -0.67 8.59 4.15
C ASP A 61 0.71 8.88 3.54
N ASP A 62 1.29 7.94 2.78
CA ASP A 62 2.60 8.10 2.15
C ASP A 62 2.68 9.32 1.22
N THR A 63 1.56 9.73 0.66
CA THR A 63 1.41 10.94 -0.16
C THR A 63 1.66 12.25 0.62
N ALA A 64 1.58 12.21 1.95
CA ALA A 64 1.83 13.34 2.85
C ALA A 64 3.20 13.26 3.55
N ALA A 65 3.98 12.22 3.28
CA ALA A 65 5.31 12.05 3.85
C ALA A 65 6.36 12.89 3.12
N ALA A 66 7.35 13.38 3.87
CA ALA A 66 8.58 13.90 3.27
C ALA A 66 9.47 12.71 2.89
N LEU A 67 9.57 12.42 1.60
CA LEU A 67 10.27 11.27 1.06
C LEU A 67 11.69 11.61 0.62
N LYS A 68 12.60 10.69 0.90
CA LYS A 68 13.90 10.57 0.25
C LYS A 68 13.96 9.14 -0.30
N GLY A 69 13.85 8.98 -1.62
CA GLY A 69 13.61 7.67 -2.25
C GLY A 69 12.19 7.14 -1.99
N PHE A 70 12.01 5.82 -2.00
CA PHE A 70 10.69 5.18 -1.96
C PHE A 70 9.79 5.55 -3.16
N ASP A 71 10.39 5.63 -4.35
CA ASP A 71 9.71 6.06 -5.58
C ASP A 71 8.84 4.95 -6.20
N SER A 72 9.08 3.70 -5.82
CA SER A 72 8.33 2.55 -6.33
C SER A 72 6.99 2.41 -5.62
N MET A 73 5.90 2.28 -6.40
CA MET A 73 4.55 2.07 -5.88
C MET A 73 4.09 0.63 -6.05
N GLY A 74 3.26 0.16 -5.10
CA GLY A 74 2.64 -1.15 -5.10
C GLY A 74 1.15 -1.08 -4.76
N HIS A 75 0.35 -1.95 -5.39
CA HIS A 75 -1.10 -2.04 -5.21
C HIS A 75 -1.59 -3.48 -5.03
N THR A 76 -0.68 -4.46 -5.12
CA THR A 76 -1.02 -5.88 -5.24
C THR A 76 -1.09 -6.63 -3.92
N SER A 77 -0.44 -6.12 -2.88
CA SER A 77 -0.48 -6.76 -1.55
C SER A 77 -1.72 -6.31 -0.78
N PRO A 78 -2.37 -7.20 -0.01
CA PRO A 78 -3.61 -6.88 0.65
C PRO A 78 -3.42 -5.86 1.77
N ARG A 79 -4.39 -4.94 1.83
CA ARG A 79 -4.59 -3.87 2.79
C ARG A 79 -3.48 -2.82 2.86
N TYR A 80 -3.84 -1.65 2.44
CA TYR A 80 -3.10 -0.40 2.54
C TYR A 80 -4.08 0.76 2.77
N VAL A 81 -3.58 1.92 3.12
CA VAL A 81 -4.35 3.16 3.25
C VAL A 81 -4.31 3.90 1.91
N GLY A 82 -5.42 4.51 1.52
CA GLY A 82 -5.49 5.26 0.26
C GLY A 82 -5.40 4.39 -1.00
N ASP A 83 -4.60 4.82 -1.96
CA ASP A 83 -4.56 4.24 -3.31
C ASP A 83 -3.44 3.21 -3.52
N GLY A 84 -2.53 3.06 -2.56
CA GLY A 84 -1.40 2.15 -2.67
C GLY A 84 -0.42 2.30 -1.52
N TYR A 85 0.75 1.72 -1.66
CA TYR A 85 1.88 1.84 -0.74
C TYR A 85 3.17 2.03 -1.53
N ARG A 86 4.24 2.51 -0.89
CA ARG A 86 5.55 2.64 -1.50
C ARG A 86 6.55 1.63 -0.94
N HIS A 87 7.59 1.36 -1.73
CA HIS A 87 8.65 0.44 -1.31
C HIS A 87 10.03 0.87 -1.83
N ASP A 88 11.08 0.37 -1.18
CA ASP A 88 12.48 0.68 -1.49
C ASP A 88 13.08 -0.17 -2.63
N GLY A 89 12.30 -1.05 -3.29
CA GLY A 89 12.81 -1.98 -4.29
C GLY A 89 13.87 -2.95 -3.77
N ASN A 90 14.07 -3.04 -2.46
CA ASN A 90 15.15 -3.78 -1.79
C ASN A 90 16.56 -3.31 -2.21
N SER A 91 16.70 -2.04 -2.52
CA SER A 91 17.94 -1.41 -3.01
C SER A 91 18.35 -0.22 -2.15
N GLU A 92 19.52 0.34 -2.40
CA GLU A 92 20.05 1.56 -1.80
C GLU A 92 19.89 1.62 -0.27
N LYS A 93 20.29 0.53 0.42
CA LYS A 93 20.13 0.39 1.87
C LYS A 93 20.86 1.50 2.63
N GLY A 94 20.08 2.26 3.42
CA GLY A 94 20.53 3.42 4.18
C GLY A 94 20.33 4.77 3.46
N ALA A 95 19.92 4.78 2.19
CA ALA A 95 19.71 6.01 1.44
C ALA A 95 18.27 6.54 1.50
N MET A 96 17.29 5.69 1.83
CA MET A 96 15.88 6.02 1.75
C MET A 96 15.26 6.25 3.12
N THR A 97 14.45 7.32 3.23
CA THR A 97 13.67 7.65 4.43
C THR A 97 12.30 8.22 4.04
N ALA A 98 11.31 7.97 4.89
CA ALA A 98 9.98 8.57 4.81
C ALA A 98 9.62 9.18 6.16
N ARG A 99 9.45 10.49 6.22
CA ARG A 99 9.13 11.22 7.45
C ARG A 99 7.70 11.75 7.41
N TYR A 100 6.95 11.39 8.44
CA TYR A 100 5.56 11.78 8.67
C TYR A 100 5.51 12.75 9.85
N ALA A 101 5.12 14.00 9.61
CA ALA A 101 5.02 15.05 10.63
C ALA A 101 3.55 15.48 10.77
N PRO A 102 2.82 14.99 11.80
CA PRO A 102 1.41 15.29 11.97
C PRO A 102 1.22 16.72 12.53
N THR A 103 0.07 17.32 12.24
CA THR A 103 -0.46 18.43 13.02
C THR A 103 -1.43 17.85 14.05
N LEU A 104 -1.00 17.73 15.30
CA LEU A 104 -1.83 17.18 16.36
C LEU A 104 -2.72 18.25 16.99
N PRO A 105 -4.02 17.97 17.21
CA PRO A 105 -4.98 18.98 17.69
C PRO A 105 -4.75 19.37 19.15
N ALA A 106 -4.13 18.51 19.95
CA ALA A 106 -3.87 18.76 21.37
C ALA A 106 -2.58 18.07 21.82
N ALA A 107 -1.94 18.60 22.85
CA ALA A 107 -0.89 17.89 23.57
C ALA A 107 -1.50 16.71 24.35
N GLY A 108 -0.77 15.58 24.40
CA GLY A 108 -1.23 14.41 25.11
C GLY A 108 -0.47 13.13 24.75
N THR A 109 -0.97 12.03 25.28
CA THR A 109 -0.44 10.70 24.99
C THR A 109 -1.14 10.11 23.77
N TYR A 110 -0.36 9.66 22.80
CA TYR A 110 -0.85 9.05 21.58
C TYR A 110 -0.26 7.67 21.38
N ARG A 111 -1.09 6.70 21.03
CA ARG A 111 -0.66 5.45 20.45
C ARG A 111 -0.24 5.71 19.01
N VAL A 112 1.00 5.39 18.68
CA VAL A 112 1.55 5.52 17.31
C VAL A 112 1.57 4.16 16.65
N ALA A 113 1.09 4.11 15.41
CA ALA A 113 1.08 2.89 14.62
C ALA A 113 1.46 3.20 13.17
N ILE A 114 2.13 2.25 12.51
CA ILE A 114 2.50 2.34 11.10
C ILE A 114 1.71 1.33 10.28
N SER A 115 1.39 1.69 9.04
CA SER A 115 0.80 0.80 8.05
C SER A 115 1.85 0.31 7.07
N TYR A 116 1.73 -0.95 6.68
CA TYR A 116 2.52 -1.58 5.64
C TYR A 116 1.81 -2.83 5.10
N SER A 117 2.03 -3.17 3.84
CA SER A 117 1.56 -4.41 3.25
C SER A 117 2.54 -5.55 3.53
N MET A 118 2.12 -6.51 4.37
CA MET A 118 2.94 -7.68 4.71
C MET A 118 3.18 -8.59 3.52
N ASN A 119 4.37 -9.17 3.44
CA ASN A 119 4.72 -10.22 2.48
C ASN A 119 5.99 -10.94 2.95
N GLY A 120 6.22 -12.18 2.45
CA GLY A 120 7.39 -12.98 2.80
C GLY A 120 8.75 -12.37 2.39
N ASN A 121 8.78 -11.45 1.42
CA ASN A 121 10.00 -10.76 0.98
C ASN A 121 10.29 -9.45 1.72
N ARG A 122 9.47 -9.05 2.71
CA ARG A 122 9.69 -7.84 3.51
C ARG A 122 10.85 -8.01 4.48
N ALA A 123 11.38 -6.88 4.95
CA ALA A 123 12.40 -6.89 5.98
C ALA A 123 11.83 -7.28 7.35
N THR A 124 12.66 -7.94 8.16
CA THR A 124 12.32 -8.31 9.54
C THR A 124 12.74 -7.25 10.56
N ASN A 125 13.48 -6.23 10.14
CA ASN A 125 14.20 -5.29 10.98
C ASN A 125 14.09 -3.84 10.48
N VAL A 126 12.90 -3.42 10.05
CA VAL A 126 12.69 -2.05 9.52
C VAL A 126 12.85 -1.03 10.64
N PRO A 127 13.81 -0.08 10.55
CA PRO A 127 14.02 0.93 11.56
C PRO A 127 12.91 2.00 11.49
N VAL A 128 12.29 2.25 12.62
CA VAL A 128 11.29 3.31 12.82
C VAL A 128 11.75 4.20 13.96
N THR A 129 11.94 5.49 13.69
CA THR A 129 12.30 6.50 14.69
C THR A 129 11.08 7.36 14.97
N ILE A 130 10.74 7.53 16.24
CA ILE A 130 9.65 8.36 16.72
C ILE A 130 10.25 9.53 17.51
N HIS A 131 10.09 10.75 16.98
CA HIS A 131 10.43 11.99 17.71
C HIS A 131 9.19 12.49 18.44
N HIS A 132 9.27 12.57 19.76
CA HIS A 132 8.16 12.90 20.63
C HIS A 132 8.57 13.92 21.71
N ALA A 133 7.64 14.36 22.57
CA ALA A 133 7.89 15.43 23.52
C ALA A 133 9.05 15.17 24.51
N LYS A 134 9.44 13.92 24.72
CA LYS A 134 10.52 13.51 25.63
C LYS A 134 11.80 13.06 24.91
N GLY A 135 11.93 13.31 23.62
CA GLY A 135 13.09 12.93 22.81
C GLY A 135 12.77 11.94 21.70
N GLU A 136 13.63 10.97 21.47
CA GLU A 136 13.47 9.98 20.39
C GLU A 136 13.37 8.56 20.93
N ALA A 137 12.50 7.77 20.32
CA ALA A 137 12.44 6.34 20.47
C ALA A 137 12.72 5.66 19.13
N LYS A 138 13.41 4.50 19.18
CA LYS A 138 13.71 3.70 17.99
C LYS A 138 13.21 2.29 18.20
N VAL A 139 12.49 1.77 17.22
CA VAL A 139 11.97 0.40 17.20
C VAL A 139 12.30 -0.26 15.87
N LEU A 140 12.43 -1.59 15.89
CA LEU A 140 12.57 -2.40 14.68
C LEU A 140 11.26 -3.13 14.42
N VAL A 141 10.75 -3.03 13.22
CA VAL A 141 9.48 -3.64 12.82
C VAL A 141 9.70 -4.77 11.83
N ASN A 142 9.12 -5.93 12.14
CA ASN A 142 9.11 -7.08 11.22
C ASN A 142 7.90 -6.98 10.28
N GLN A 143 8.13 -6.54 9.05
CA GLN A 143 7.08 -6.39 8.04
C GLN A 143 6.67 -7.69 7.33
N LYS A 144 7.27 -8.84 7.69
CA LYS A 144 6.74 -10.16 7.28
C LYS A 144 5.50 -10.55 8.09
N LEU A 145 5.31 -9.95 9.26
CA LEU A 145 4.17 -10.21 10.13
C LEU A 145 2.97 -9.33 9.75
N LYS A 146 1.78 -9.92 9.81
CA LYS A 146 0.54 -9.17 9.57
C LYS A 146 0.35 -8.10 10.64
N PRO A 147 0.06 -6.83 10.26
CA PRO A 147 -0.31 -5.80 11.21
C PRO A 147 -1.49 -6.22 12.09
N ALA A 148 -1.34 -6.04 13.41
CA ALA A 148 -2.27 -6.61 14.40
C ALA A 148 -3.61 -5.85 14.49
N VAL A 149 -3.62 -4.53 14.19
CA VAL A 149 -4.84 -3.71 14.25
C VAL A 149 -5.50 -3.73 12.87
N ASP A 150 -6.63 -4.40 12.75
CA ASP A 150 -7.47 -4.55 11.57
C ASP A 150 -6.72 -5.05 10.31
N GLY A 151 -5.54 -5.64 10.49
CA GLY A 151 -4.65 -6.06 9.40
C GLY A 151 -4.07 -4.89 8.60
N ILE A 152 -4.06 -3.67 9.16
CA ILE A 152 -3.61 -2.42 8.54
C ILE A 152 -2.50 -1.79 9.35
N PHE A 153 -2.65 -1.66 10.67
CA PHE A 153 -1.72 -0.97 11.53
C PHE A 153 -0.95 -1.89 12.48
N HIS A 154 0.34 -1.62 12.59
CA HIS A 154 1.24 -2.19 13.59
C HIS A 154 1.61 -1.12 14.60
N VAL A 155 1.29 -1.34 15.88
CA VAL A 155 1.57 -0.39 16.96
C VAL A 155 3.06 -0.39 17.27
N VAL A 156 3.70 0.78 17.18
CA VAL A 156 5.13 0.96 17.48
C VAL A 156 5.36 1.51 18.89
N GLY A 157 4.33 1.97 19.56
CA GLY A 157 4.39 2.42 20.94
C GLY A 157 3.34 3.46 21.31
N THR A 158 3.47 3.97 22.52
CA THR A 158 2.65 5.05 23.05
C THR A 158 3.56 6.13 23.61
N PHE A 159 3.41 7.36 23.11
CA PHE A 159 4.34 8.47 23.37
C PHE A 159 3.58 9.76 23.67
N GLU A 160 4.21 10.67 24.38
CA GLU A 160 3.71 12.02 24.60
C GLU A 160 4.09 12.95 23.46
N PHE A 161 3.13 13.73 22.97
CA PHE A 161 3.35 14.76 21.96
C PHE A 161 2.82 16.12 22.40
N ASN A 162 3.44 17.17 21.93
CA ASN A 162 2.92 18.52 22.02
C ASN A 162 1.87 18.75 20.92
N ALA A 163 1.01 19.77 21.09
CA ALA A 163 0.10 20.18 20.04
C ALA A 163 0.86 20.77 18.83
N GLY A 164 0.24 20.75 17.66
CA GLY A 164 0.85 21.24 16.41
C GLY A 164 1.82 20.25 15.79
N GLN A 165 2.82 20.73 15.07
CA GLN A 165 3.82 19.94 14.34
C GLN A 165 5.11 19.71 15.14
N ALA A 166 5.02 19.38 16.41
CA ALA A 166 6.15 19.24 17.32
C ALA A 166 6.76 17.82 17.35
N GLY A 167 6.30 16.88 16.55
CA GLY A 167 6.79 15.52 16.50
C GLY A 167 6.71 14.89 15.12
N TRP A 168 7.40 13.78 14.91
CA TRP A 168 7.39 13.06 13.63
C TRP A 168 7.71 11.57 13.83
N VAL A 169 7.37 10.78 12.81
CA VAL A 169 7.80 9.37 12.68
C VAL A 169 8.58 9.25 11.39
N GLU A 170 9.74 8.60 11.43
CA GLU A 170 10.56 8.33 10.26
C GLU A 170 10.79 6.84 10.10
N ILE A 171 10.54 6.33 8.90
CA ILE A 171 10.79 4.96 8.51
C ILE A 171 11.95 4.97 7.51
N GLY A 172 12.98 4.20 7.78
CA GLY A 172 14.17 4.10 6.93
C GLY A 172 14.41 2.69 6.43
N ASN A 173 15.37 2.54 5.51
CA ASN A 173 15.79 1.23 5.00
C ASN A 173 17.22 0.84 5.38
N ALA A 174 17.84 1.56 6.32
CA ALA A 174 19.23 1.28 6.74
C ALA A 174 19.36 -0.08 7.42
N GLY A 175 20.29 -0.90 6.94
CA GLY A 175 20.60 -2.20 7.54
C GLY A 175 19.48 -3.24 7.44
N THR A 176 18.51 -3.04 6.57
CA THR A 176 17.36 -3.96 6.45
C THR A 176 17.65 -5.18 5.60
N ASP A 177 17.08 -6.32 5.99
CA ASP A 177 17.29 -7.66 5.42
C ASP A 177 16.30 -8.04 4.30
N GLY A 178 15.46 -7.11 3.84
CA GLY A 178 14.46 -7.34 2.80
C GLY A 178 13.84 -6.03 2.31
N HIS A 179 12.76 -6.13 1.53
CA HIS A 179 12.02 -4.96 1.09
C HIS A 179 11.42 -4.19 2.27
N VAL A 180 11.57 -2.87 2.26
CA VAL A 180 10.87 -1.97 3.17
C VAL A 180 9.65 -1.39 2.46
N VAL A 181 8.51 -1.49 3.12
CA VAL A 181 7.25 -0.87 2.68
C VAL A 181 6.86 0.25 3.62
N ILE A 182 6.46 1.36 3.05
CA ILE A 182 5.84 2.49 3.74
C ILE A 182 4.45 2.71 3.17
N ASP A 183 3.52 3.14 4.04
CA ASP A 183 2.14 3.41 3.67
C ASP A 183 1.63 4.58 4.53
N ALA A 184 1.03 4.34 5.67
CA ALA A 184 0.52 5.39 6.52
C ALA A 184 1.05 5.31 7.96
N VAL A 185 0.97 6.44 8.66
CA VAL A 185 1.22 6.53 10.11
C VAL A 185 0.00 7.11 10.78
N GLN A 186 -0.40 6.49 11.90
CA GLN A 186 -1.55 6.88 12.72
C GLN A 186 -1.11 7.33 14.11
N TRP A 187 -1.65 8.45 14.56
CA TRP A 187 -1.61 8.94 15.94
C TRP A 187 -3.02 8.90 16.52
N LEU A 188 -3.25 7.97 17.42
CA LEU A 188 -4.55 7.81 18.09
C LEU A 188 -4.44 8.23 19.56
N PRO A 189 -5.22 9.20 20.05
CA PRO A 189 -5.20 9.57 21.45
C PRO A 189 -5.38 8.34 22.33
N ALA A 190 -4.48 8.11 23.28
CA ALA A 190 -4.61 7.04 24.25
C ALA A 190 -5.79 7.36 25.18
N LYS A 191 -6.70 6.40 25.35
CA LYS A 191 -7.77 6.54 26.35
C LYS A 191 -7.13 6.61 27.74
N ARG A 192 -7.54 7.60 28.51
CA ARG A 192 -7.21 7.69 29.95
C ARG A 192 -7.84 6.54 30.71
#